data_f7ecec1e34c141343ae63eaba6d37753
#
_entry.id   f7ecec1e34c141343ae63eaba6d37753
#
_cell.length_a   1.000
_cell.length_b   1.000
_cell.length_c   1.000
_cell.angle_alpha   90.00
_cell.angle_beta   90.00
_cell.angle_gamma   90.00
#
_symmetry.space_group_name_H-M   'P 1'
#
loop_
_entity.id
_entity.type
_entity.pdbx_description
1 polymer ?
#
loop_
_entity_poly.entity_id
_entity_poly.type
_entity_poly.pdbx_seq_one_letter_code
_entity_poly.pdbx_strand_id
1 'polypeptide(L)'
;MLGLTATAYLKTQGATCVTVVEPDNKRREQALDFGADEIAMDIQSLPGKFDAVLDFSGSSAAIEAAIQLLDIHGTFVLVGTVAPSPAISLDPEFLVRNLIQLVGVHNYRPDDLQAAISFLEESGSQFPFRELVEKSFSLVDINEAVDFALREKPIRVMVRP
;
A
#
# COMPACT_ATOMS: atom_id res chain seq x y z
N MET A 1 -2.14 -0.90 -6.23
CA MET A 1 -1.55 0.37 -6.69
C MET A 1 -1.09 1.26 -5.56
N LEU A 2 -1.93 1.61 -4.56
CA LEU A 2 -1.50 2.52 -3.47
C LEU A 2 -0.24 2.00 -2.75
N GLY A 3 -0.19 0.70 -2.41
CA GLY A 3 0.99 0.10 -1.79
C GLY A 3 2.26 0.23 -2.65
N LEU A 4 2.18 -0.02 -3.97
CA LEU A 4 3.33 0.15 -4.87
C LEU A 4 3.82 1.60 -4.93
N THR A 5 2.88 2.58 -4.99
CA THR A 5 3.23 4.00 -4.94
C THR A 5 3.90 4.36 -3.62
N ALA A 6 3.38 3.84 -2.50
CA ALA A 6 3.98 4.07 -1.18
C ALA A 6 5.38 3.44 -1.09
N THR A 7 5.59 2.24 -1.63
CA THR A 7 6.90 1.59 -1.71
C THR A 7 7.91 2.48 -2.42
N ALA A 8 7.59 2.94 -3.63
CA ALA A 8 8.43 3.84 -4.40
C ALA A 8 8.72 5.15 -3.65
N TYR A 9 7.70 5.76 -3.07
CA TYR A 9 7.84 7.00 -2.31
C TYR A 9 8.77 6.82 -1.11
N LEU A 10 8.56 5.78 -0.29
CA LEU A 10 9.40 5.49 0.87
C LEU A 10 10.88 5.32 0.50
N LYS A 11 11.16 4.63 -0.60
CA LYS A 11 12.56 4.48 -1.08
C LYS A 11 13.16 5.82 -1.48
N THR A 12 12.42 6.68 -2.16
CA THR A 12 12.93 8.03 -2.52
C THR A 12 13.10 8.94 -1.30
N GLN A 13 12.37 8.69 -0.22
CA GLN A 13 12.53 9.40 1.05
C GLN A 13 13.63 8.80 1.95
N GLY A 14 14.36 7.79 1.50
CA GLY A 14 15.51 7.24 2.20
C GLY A 14 15.19 6.12 3.19
N ALA A 15 14.04 5.46 3.08
CA ALA A 15 13.77 4.27 3.88
C ALA A 15 14.86 3.20 3.61
N THR A 16 15.50 2.72 4.67
CA THR A 16 16.63 1.79 4.58
C THR A 16 16.17 0.41 4.10
N CYS A 17 15.03 -0.06 4.60
CA CYS A 17 14.42 -1.31 4.20
C CYS A 17 12.90 -1.14 4.05
N VAL A 18 12.36 -1.56 2.92
CA VAL A 18 10.92 -1.59 2.65
C VAL A 18 10.53 -3.03 2.36
N THR A 19 9.77 -3.63 3.28
CA THR A 19 9.20 -4.96 3.13
C THR A 19 7.75 -4.86 2.69
N VAL A 20 7.37 -5.56 1.62
CA VAL A 20 5.99 -5.60 1.12
C VAL A 20 5.36 -6.96 1.38
N VAL A 21 4.20 -6.96 2.01
CA VAL A 21 3.37 -8.17 2.22
C VAL A 21 2.19 -8.13 1.24
N GLU A 22 2.11 -9.13 0.37
CA GLU A 22 1.05 -9.26 -0.62
C GLU A 22 0.80 -10.74 -0.92
N PRO A 23 -0.41 -11.25 -0.68
CA PRO A 23 -0.74 -12.66 -0.94
C PRO A 23 -0.68 -13.03 -2.42
N ASP A 24 -1.06 -12.13 -3.33
CA ASP A 24 -1.02 -12.39 -4.77
C ASP A 24 0.43 -12.38 -5.28
N ASN A 25 0.84 -13.49 -5.91
CA ASN A 25 2.24 -13.66 -6.35
C ASN A 25 2.68 -12.62 -7.38
N LYS A 26 1.83 -12.35 -8.38
CA LYS A 26 2.14 -11.39 -9.45
C LYS A 26 2.32 -9.98 -8.87
N ARG A 27 1.41 -9.55 -7.99
CA ARG A 27 1.47 -8.23 -7.34
C ARG A 27 2.64 -8.12 -6.38
N ARG A 28 2.96 -9.21 -5.68
CA ARG A 28 4.09 -9.25 -4.77
C ARG A 28 5.42 -9.08 -5.50
N GLU A 29 5.61 -9.80 -6.62
CA GLU A 29 6.80 -9.66 -7.47
C GLU A 29 6.94 -8.25 -8.05
N GLN A 30 5.84 -7.63 -8.47
CA GLN A 30 5.86 -6.24 -8.94
C GLN A 30 6.37 -5.24 -7.89
N ALA A 31 6.27 -5.53 -6.60
CA ALA A 31 6.76 -4.63 -5.57
C ALA A 31 8.29 -4.44 -5.63
N LEU A 32 9.03 -5.41 -6.14
CA LEU A 32 10.48 -5.30 -6.35
C LEU A 32 10.81 -4.21 -7.39
N ASP A 33 10.01 -4.12 -8.46
CA ASP A 33 10.18 -3.09 -9.50
C ASP A 33 9.86 -1.68 -8.97
N PHE A 34 9.14 -1.59 -7.85
CA PHE A 34 8.84 -0.36 -7.14
C PHE A 34 9.78 -0.09 -5.96
N GLY A 35 10.86 -0.86 -5.83
CA GLY A 35 11.92 -0.64 -4.87
C GLY A 35 11.71 -1.31 -3.52
N ALA A 36 10.84 -2.34 -3.41
CA ALA A 36 10.82 -3.18 -2.23
C ALA A 36 12.16 -3.92 -2.08
N ASP A 37 12.71 -3.91 -0.87
CA ASP A 37 13.93 -4.67 -0.54
C ASP A 37 13.60 -6.12 -0.24
N GLU A 38 12.41 -6.34 0.36
CA GLU A 38 11.91 -7.67 0.72
C GLU A 38 10.44 -7.81 0.38
N ILE A 39 10.04 -9.03 0.04
CA ILE A 39 8.65 -9.39 -0.24
C ILE A 39 8.25 -10.63 0.54
N ALA A 40 7.01 -10.64 1.06
CA ALA A 40 6.47 -11.77 1.81
C ALA A 40 5.01 -12.05 1.38
N MET A 41 4.60 -13.31 1.46
CA MET A 41 3.24 -13.73 1.17
C MET A 41 2.29 -13.42 2.33
N ASP A 42 2.79 -13.49 3.54
CA ASP A 42 2.02 -13.27 4.77
C ASP A 42 2.87 -12.60 5.85
N ILE A 43 2.18 -12.05 6.85
CA ILE A 43 2.80 -11.31 7.95
C ILE A 43 3.57 -12.25 8.89
N GLN A 44 3.14 -13.51 9.04
CA GLN A 44 3.71 -14.49 9.96
C GLN A 44 5.13 -14.90 9.53
N SER A 45 5.47 -14.73 8.27
CA SER A 45 6.80 -15.03 7.74
C SER A 45 7.84 -13.94 8.03
N LEU A 46 7.43 -12.79 8.58
CA LEU A 46 8.33 -11.66 8.79
C LEU A 46 9.17 -11.83 10.06
N PRO A 47 10.50 -11.70 9.97
CA PRO A 47 11.41 -12.00 11.07
C PRO A 47 11.64 -10.86 12.06
N GLY A 48 11.18 -9.62 11.71
CA GLY A 48 11.65 -8.42 12.37
C GLY A 48 10.59 -7.52 12.96
N LYS A 49 11.08 -6.43 13.54
CA LYS A 49 10.30 -5.28 13.99
C LYS A 49 10.47 -4.13 12.99
N PHE A 50 9.45 -3.29 12.90
CA PHE A 50 9.39 -2.19 11.92
C PHE A 50 9.15 -0.85 12.63
N ASP A 51 9.83 0.19 12.17
CA ASP A 51 9.57 1.57 12.65
C ASP A 51 8.22 2.09 12.18
N ALA A 52 7.76 1.63 11.01
CA ALA A 52 6.47 2.00 10.45
C ALA A 52 5.81 0.84 9.71
N VAL A 53 4.49 0.73 9.85
CA VAL A 53 3.65 -0.18 9.06
C VAL A 53 2.52 0.62 8.43
N LEU A 54 2.32 0.43 7.12
CA LEU A 54 1.25 1.07 6.36
C LEU A 54 0.28 0.00 5.85
N ASP A 55 -0.97 0.03 6.31
CA ASP A 55 -2.01 -0.88 5.82
C ASP A 55 -2.76 -0.28 4.63
N PHE A 56 -2.70 -0.98 3.50
CA PHE A 56 -3.49 -0.69 2.30
C PHE A 56 -4.56 -1.74 2.02
N SER A 57 -4.63 -2.78 2.84
CA SER A 57 -5.53 -3.92 2.63
C SER A 57 -6.93 -3.71 3.21
N GLY A 58 -7.01 -2.99 4.33
CA GLY A 58 -8.23 -2.85 5.13
C GLY A 58 -8.69 -4.16 5.79
N SER A 59 -7.85 -5.19 5.81
CA SER A 59 -8.14 -6.46 6.45
C SER A 59 -7.91 -6.39 7.95
N SER A 60 -8.96 -6.57 8.75
CA SER A 60 -8.86 -6.56 10.22
C SER A 60 -7.81 -7.55 10.73
N ALA A 61 -7.78 -8.76 10.18
CA ALA A 61 -6.79 -9.77 10.57
C ALA A 61 -5.35 -9.37 10.22
N ALA A 62 -5.13 -8.72 9.06
CA ALA A 62 -3.81 -8.23 8.68
C ALA A 62 -3.37 -7.06 9.59
N ILE A 63 -4.29 -6.15 9.90
CA ILE A 63 -4.03 -5.02 10.80
C ILE A 63 -3.64 -5.52 12.20
N GLU A 64 -4.42 -6.44 12.79
CA GLU A 64 -4.15 -7.01 14.12
C GLU A 64 -2.78 -7.69 14.19
N ALA A 65 -2.44 -8.48 13.17
CA ALA A 65 -1.16 -9.16 13.10
C ALA A 65 0.01 -8.18 12.91
N ALA A 66 -0.16 -7.18 12.04
CA ALA A 66 0.90 -6.24 11.69
C ALA A 66 1.22 -5.22 12.79
N ILE A 67 0.24 -4.84 13.63
CA ILE A 67 0.49 -3.98 14.80
C ILE A 67 1.53 -4.61 15.74
N GLN A 68 1.52 -5.93 15.89
CA GLN A 68 2.45 -6.65 16.76
C GLN A 68 3.91 -6.66 16.23
N LEU A 69 4.10 -6.28 14.97
CA LEU A 69 5.41 -6.16 14.35
C LEU A 69 6.04 -4.77 14.49
N LEU A 70 5.35 -3.82 15.13
CA LEU A 70 5.94 -2.51 15.38
C LEU A 70 7.02 -2.59 16.47
N ASP A 71 8.10 -1.86 16.24
CA ASP A 71 9.12 -1.62 17.27
C ASP A 71 8.68 -0.51 18.23
N ILE A 72 9.48 -0.26 19.25
CA ILE A 72 9.26 0.84 20.21
C ILE A 72 9.24 2.17 19.44
N HIS A 73 8.29 3.04 19.75
CA HIS A 73 7.97 4.26 19.00
C HIS A 73 7.47 4.06 17.58
N GLY A 74 7.10 2.83 17.20
CA GLY A 74 6.61 2.51 15.87
C GLY A 74 5.28 3.19 15.54
N THR A 75 5.08 3.47 14.26
CA THR A 75 3.86 4.10 13.74
C THR A 75 3.09 3.14 12.84
N PHE A 76 1.81 2.93 13.13
CA PHE A 76 0.87 2.22 12.25
C PHE A 76 -0.02 3.20 11.51
N VAL A 77 -0.01 3.15 10.19
CA VAL A 77 -0.82 4.02 9.32
C VAL A 77 -1.93 3.23 8.66
N LEU A 78 -3.18 3.54 9.01
CA LEU A 78 -4.38 2.95 8.44
C LEU A 78 -4.81 3.73 7.20
N VAL A 79 -4.68 3.15 6.01
CA VAL A 79 -5.05 3.74 4.72
C VAL A 79 -6.14 2.93 4.02
N GLY A 80 -6.10 1.60 4.15
CA GLY A 80 -6.96 0.67 3.40
C GLY A 80 -8.40 0.59 3.89
N THR A 81 -8.67 0.95 5.14
CA THR A 81 -10.00 0.81 5.77
C THR A 81 -10.91 2.00 5.43
N VAL A 82 -11.41 2.05 4.20
CA VAL A 82 -12.29 3.15 3.71
C VAL A 82 -13.77 2.74 3.61
N ALA A 83 -14.09 1.50 3.91
CA ALA A 83 -15.45 0.94 3.94
C ALA A 83 -15.70 0.25 5.29
N PRO A 84 -16.98 0.00 5.65
CA PRO A 84 -17.28 -0.76 6.87
C PRO A 84 -16.55 -2.10 6.91
N SER A 85 -15.81 -2.34 7.97
CA SER A 85 -15.04 -3.56 8.23
C SER A 85 -15.30 -4.05 9.65
N PRO A 86 -15.03 -5.32 9.96
CA PRO A 86 -15.07 -5.83 11.34
C PRO A 86 -14.16 -4.99 12.25
N ALA A 87 -14.57 -4.83 13.50
CA ALA A 87 -13.73 -4.18 14.52
C ALA A 87 -12.43 -4.98 14.70
N ILE A 88 -11.37 -4.28 15.04
CA ILE A 88 -10.07 -4.87 15.39
C ILE A 88 -9.91 -4.93 16.90
N SER A 89 -9.20 -5.95 17.38
CA SER A 89 -8.79 -6.08 18.78
C SER A 89 -7.42 -5.44 18.96
N LEU A 90 -7.31 -4.51 19.90
CA LEU A 90 -6.06 -3.86 20.26
C LEU A 90 -5.70 -4.19 21.70
N ASP A 91 -4.43 -4.46 21.96
CA ASP A 91 -3.89 -4.59 23.30
C ASP A 91 -3.40 -3.22 23.80
N PRO A 92 -4.12 -2.59 24.76
CA PRO A 92 -3.71 -1.28 25.28
C PRO A 92 -2.36 -1.30 26.00
N GLU A 93 -2.01 -2.42 26.67
CA GLU A 93 -0.74 -2.57 27.36
C GLU A 93 0.41 -2.55 26.33
N PHE A 94 0.27 -3.27 25.22
CA PHE A 94 1.26 -3.25 24.13
C PHE A 94 1.46 -1.83 23.57
N LEU A 95 0.36 -1.11 23.30
CA LEU A 95 0.43 0.24 22.76
C LEU A 95 1.16 1.21 23.69
N VAL A 96 0.82 1.18 24.99
CA VAL A 96 1.43 2.07 26.00
C VAL A 96 2.90 1.73 26.25
N ARG A 97 3.22 0.44 26.43
CA ARG A 97 4.59 0.02 26.74
C ARG A 97 5.57 0.25 25.60
N ASN A 98 5.09 0.15 24.36
CA ASN A 98 5.93 0.33 23.17
C ASN A 98 5.77 1.73 22.54
N LEU A 99 5.00 2.63 23.16
CA LEU A 99 4.80 4.02 22.69
C LEU A 99 4.29 4.08 21.23
N ILE A 100 3.40 3.15 20.87
CA ILE A 100 2.90 2.98 19.50
C ILE A 100 1.96 4.12 19.11
N GLN A 101 2.13 4.61 17.89
CA GLN A 101 1.23 5.59 17.28
C GLN A 101 0.31 4.90 16.27
N LEU A 102 -0.99 5.19 16.33
CA LEU A 102 -1.97 4.75 15.34
C LEU A 102 -2.52 5.98 14.61
N VAL A 103 -2.38 6.01 13.29
CA VAL A 103 -2.75 7.15 12.45
C VAL A 103 -3.70 6.70 11.35
N GLY A 104 -4.89 7.28 11.31
CA GLY A 104 -5.81 7.10 10.18
C GLY A 104 -5.57 8.16 9.10
N VAL A 105 -5.62 7.74 7.84
CA VAL A 105 -5.48 8.62 6.67
C VAL A 105 -6.72 8.50 5.79
N HIS A 106 -7.37 9.65 5.52
CA HIS A 106 -8.50 9.72 4.59
C HIS A 106 -8.35 10.93 3.68
N ASN A 107 -8.39 10.69 2.37
CA ASN A 107 -8.13 11.70 1.34
C ASN A 107 -6.75 12.38 1.47
N TYR A 108 -6.62 13.60 1.01
CA TYR A 108 -5.38 14.38 1.02
C TYR A 108 -5.68 15.88 1.14
N ARG A 109 -4.73 16.62 1.65
CA ARG A 109 -4.74 18.09 1.66
C ARG A 109 -4.10 18.63 0.38
N PRO A 110 -4.31 19.91 0.04
CA PRO A 110 -3.66 20.54 -1.12
C PRO A 110 -2.13 20.36 -1.13
N ASP A 111 -1.48 20.48 0.02
CA ASP A 111 -0.02 20.31 0.14
C ASP A 111 0.42 18.87 -0.16
N ASP A 112 -0.38 17.88 0.23
CA ASP A 112 -0.11 16.47 -0.06
C ASP A 112 -0.21 16.19 -1.57
N LEU A 113 -1.16 16.83 -2.26
CA LEU A 113 -1.26 16.75 -3.73
C LEU A 113 -0.03 17.36 -4.40
N GLN A 114 0.42 18.53 -3.93
CA GLN A 114 1.63 19.16 -4.47
C GLN A 114 2.86 18.26 -4.28
N ALA A 115 3.02 17.66 -3.09
CA ALA A 115 4.10 16.73 -2.81
C ALA A 115 4.05 15.48 -3.72
N ALA A 116 2.84 14.95 -3.98
CA ALA A 116 2.67 13.82 -4.89
C ALA A 116 3.03 14.16 -6.35
N ILE A 117 2.70 15.38 -6.81
CA ILE A 117 3.07 15.87 -8.14
C ILE A 117 4.60 15.98 -8.22
N SER A 118 5.25 16.64 -7.26
CA SER A 118 6.71 16.77 -7.24
C SER A 118 7.40 15.41 -7.23
N PHE A 119 6.92 14.44 -6.44
CA PHE A 119 7.45 13.08 -6.46
C PHE A 119 7.37 12.43 -7.84
N LEU A 120 6.23 12.56 -8.52
CA LEU A 120 6.06 11.97 -9.85
C LEU A 120 6.93 12.65 -10.92
N GLU A 121 7.12 13.98 -10.84
CA GLU A 121 7.97 14.74 -11.75
C GLU A 121 9.45 14.40 -11.55
N GLU A 122 9.91 14.31 -10.31
CA GLU A 122 11.32 14.10 -9.97
C GLU A 122 11.75 12.63 -10.05
N SER A 123 10.89 11.72 -9.63
CA SER A 123 11.23 10.31 -9.44
C SER A 123 10.33 9.32 -10.16
N GLY A 124 9.19 9.75 -10.70
CA GLY A 124 8.20 8.85 -11.29
C GLY A 124 8.72 8.03 -12.47
N SER A 125 9.71 8.55 -13.22
CA SER A 125 10.33 7.83 -14.34
C SER A 125 11.26 6.68 -13.91
N GLN A 126 11.63 6.61 -12.64
CA GLN A 126 12.47 5.53 -12.08
C GLN A 126 11.67 4.25 -11.84
N PHE A 127 10.34 4.34 -11.84
CA PHE A 127 9.44 3.24 -11.53
C PHE A 127 8.47 2.96 -12.68
N PRO A 128 8.04 1.70 -12.88
CA PRO A 128 7.20 1.31 -14.02
C PRO A 128 5.72 1.68 -13.84
N PHE A 129 5.40 2.91 -13.43
CA PHE A 129 4.01 3.36 -13.21
C PHE A 129 3.10 3.19 -14.43
N ARG A 130 3.66 3.30 -15.66
CA ARG A 130 2.88 3.15 -16.90
C ARG A 130 2.42 1.71 -17.12
N GLU A 131 3.17 0.74 -16.63
CA GLU A 131 2.87 -0.69 -16.75
C GLU A 131 1.74 -1.13 -15.83
N LEU A 132 1.39 -0.31 -14.81
CA LEU A 132 0.24 -0.56 -13.96
C LEU A 132 -1.10 -0.48 -14.70
N VAL A 133 -1.13 0.17 -15.88
CA VAL A 133 -2.30 0.19 -16.77
C VAL A 133 -2.22 -1.05 -17.69
N GLU A 134 -2.85 -2.14 -17.26
CA GLU A 134 -2.76 -3.43 -17.97
C GLU A 134 -3.55 -3.45 -19.26
N LYS A 135 -4.64 -2.68 -19.36
CA LYS A 135 -5.47 -2.60 -20.57
C LYS A 135 -6.16 -1.24 -20.70
N SER A 136 -6.34 -0.81 -21.94
CA SER A 136 -7.11 0.39 -22.27
C SER A 136 -8.33 0.04 -23.10
N PHE A 137 -9.44 0.70 -22.84
CA PHE A 137 -10.70 0.57 -23.56
C PHE A 137 -11.17 1.93 -24.09
N SER A 138 -11.99 1.93 -25.12
CA SER A 138 -12.76 3.12 -25.51
C SER A 138 -13.89 3.39 -24.51
N LEU A 139 -14.33 4.63 -24.38
CA LEU A 139 -15.49 4.96 -23.57
C LEU A 139 -16.77 4.23 -24.03
N VAL A 140 -16.88 3.94 -25.33
CA VAL A 140 -17.99 3.15 -25.88
C VAL A 140 -18.03 1.72 -25.31
N ASP A 141 -16.85 1.16 -24.96
CA ASP A 141 -16.69 -0.18 -24.43
C ASP A 141 -16.62 -0.22 -22.89
N ILE A 142 -17.19 0.78 -22.20
CA ILE A 142 -17.09 0.92 -20.75
C ILE A 142 -17.57 -0.32 -19.99
N ASN A 143 -18.62 -0.99 -20.47
CA ASN A 143 -19.12 -2.21 -19.85
C ASN A 143 -18.10 -3.36 -19.94
N GLU A 144 -17.41 -3.50 -21.08
CA GLU A 144 -16.34 -4.50 -21.24
C GLU A 144 -15.15 -4.18 -20.32
N ALA A 145 -14.84 -2.89 -20.12
CA ALA A 145 -13.81 -2.46 -19.21
C ALA A 145 -14.13 -2.86 -17.77
N VAL A 146 -15.38 -2.68 -17.34
CA VAL A 146 -15.85 -3.07 -16.00
C VAL A 146 -15.81 -4.59 -15.85
N ASP A 147 -16.34 -5.34 -16.82
CA ASP A 147 -16.34 -6.81 -16.79
C ASP A 147 -14.90 -7.37 -16.75
N PHE A 148 -14.00 -6.78 -17.52
CA PHE A 148 -12.58 -7.13 -17.48
C PHE A 148 -11.98 -6.86 -16.09
N ALA A 149 -12.24 -5.68 -15.52
CA ALA A 149 -11.71 -5.31 -14.22
C ALA A 149 -12.21 -6.25 -13.09
N LEU A 150 -13.47 -6.67 -13.16
CA LEU A 150 -14.05 -7.59 -12.18
C LEU A 150 -13.50 -9.02 -12.30
N ARG A 151 -13.28 -9.49 -13.53
CA ARG A 151 -12.81 -10.86 -13.82
C ARG A 151 -11.31 -11.02 -13.58
N GLU A 152 -10.52 -10.14 -14.19
CA GLU A 152 -9.04 -10.27 -14.22
C GLU A 152 -8.37 -9.56 -13.02
N LYS A 153 -9.09 -8.67 -12.34
CA LYS A 153 -8.61 -7.88 -11.19
C LYS A 153 -7.26 -7.19 -11.45
N PRO A 154 -7.08 -6.50 -12.59
CA PRO A 154 -5.85 -5.80 -12.90
C PRO A 154 -5.58 -4.68 -11.90
N ILE A 155 -4.34 -4.19 -11.84
CA ILE A 155 -4.00 -3.05 -10.97
C ILE A 155 -4.74 -1.80 -11.44
N ARG A 156 -4.73 -1.55 -12.75
CA ARG A 156 -5.47 -0.43 -13.39
C ARG A 156 -5.98 -0.82 -14.77
N VAL A 157 -7.15 -0.28 -15.09
CA VAL A 157 -7.73 -0.25 -16.43
C VAL A 157 -7.90 1.21 -16.82
N MET A 158 -7.57 1.54 -18.05
CA MET A 158 -7.76 2.88 -18.60
C MET A 158 -8.99 2.90 -19.52
N VAL A 159 -9.79 3.94 -19.41
CA VAL A 159 -10.86 4.24 -20.39
C VAL A 159 -10.50 5.57 -21.05
N ARG A 160 -10.54 5.58 -22.39
CA ARG A 160 -10.23 6.76 -23.20
C ARG A 160 -11.52 7.27 -23.86
N PRO A 161 -11.68 8.60 -23.97
CA PRO A 161 -12.78 9.21 -24.70
C PRO A 161 -12.84 8.76 -26.14
#